data_321dd0567dcb4d4c1afab0a30efbc0e8
#
_entry.id   321dd0567dcb4d4c1afab0a30efbc0e8
#
_cell.length_a   1.000
_cell.length_b   1.000
_cell.length_c   1.000
_cell.angle_alpha   90.00
_cell.angle_beta   90.00
_cell.angle_gamma   90.00
#
_symmetry.space_group_name_H-M   'P 1'
#
loop_
_entity.id
_entity.type
_entity.pdbx_description
1 polymer ?
#
loop_
_entity_poly.entity_id
_entity_poly.type
_entity_poly.pdbx_seq_one_letter_code
_entity_poly.pdbx_strand_id
1 'polypeptide(L)'
;MGRPKKPTYEFVKSRNEYRKRIKGPNGKYIAVYAKTPDKLTEKVALVQRQIQDAVYRRENPTVREYAEKWLTMHAPHIRATTLADYTSKVKIYIVEPLGDKYMADVTPDDVKVAIAKAAGQSESIYHSVQMLYKMIFHSALKSHIIDESPCDDLNPKGGRPPKERNALTAEQVQTLLDAIRGLPPYPFVMLCLYAGLRREEALALQWDSVFLDDSAPHIVVCRAWHTEHNRPVISTDLKTRASKRTIPIPEQLVECLKELKAKATTEYVIANQTDGGPLSGTQWTRLWKYITVRSTKERTYTRYINGKKIKHTVTPVLGERAAHNKDVVYSIDFHVMPHQLRHTYITNLLQAGVDVKTVQVLAGHEHARITLDIYAHLTYNQPQDLIGKVAHAFENNPK
;
A
#
# COMPACT_ATOMS: atom_id res chain seq x y z
N MET A 1 -0.27 -41.92 53.64
CA MET A 1 0.38 -40.81 52.95
C MET A 1 1.42 -40.20 53.89
N GLY A 2 2.72 -40.38 53.61
CA GLY A 2 3.79 -39.83 54.45
C GLY A 2 3.86 -38.31 54.34
N ARG A 3 4.08 -37.61 55.48
CA ARG A 3 4.30 -36.16 55.51
C ARG A 3 5.45 -35.77 54.59
N PRO A 4 5.29 -34.75 53.74
CA PRO A 4 6.39 -34.29 52.87
C PRO A 4 7.59 -33.91 53.71
N LYS A 5 8.77 -34.47 53.39
CA LYS A 5 10.01 -34.16 54.07
C LYS A 5 10.30 -32.66 53.92
N LYS A 6 10.44 -31.91 55.07
CA LYS A 6 10.84 -30.50 55.04
C LYS A 6 12.21 -30.39 54.36
N PRO A 7 12.41 -29.43 53.45
CA PRO A 7 13.68 -29.26 52.76
C PRO A 7 14.78 -28.89 53.78
N THR A 8 15.92 -29.56 53.72
CA THR A 8 17.08 -29.28 54.58
C THR A 8 17.88 -28.17 53.96
N TYR A 9 17.98 -27.01 54.64
CA TYR A 9 18.76 -25.86 54.24
C TYR A 9 20.06 -25.75 55.01
N GLU A 10 21.11 -25.23 54.39
CA GLU A 10 22.42 -25.00 55.01
C GLU A 10 22.35 -23.73 55.85
N PHE A 11 22.74 -23.80 57.16
CA PHE A 11 22.83 -22.61 58.00
C PHE A 11 24.23 -22.02 57.95
N VAL A 12 24.31 -20.75 57.52
CA VAL A 12 25.57 -19.99 57.37
C VAL A 12 25.79 -19.15 58.60
N LYS A 13 26.68 -19.61 59.53
CA LYS A 13 26.95 -19.00 60.84
C LYS A 13 27.42 -17.55 60.69
N SER A 14 28.23 -17.23 59.70
CA SER A 14 28.77 -15.87 59.46
C SER A 14 27.69 -14.83 59.14
N ARG A 15 26.52 -15.25 58.67
CA ARG A 15 25.39 -14.36 58.28
C ARG A 15 24.17 -14.53 59.19
N ASN A 16 24.20 -15.51 60.05
CA ASN A 16 23.07 -15.89 60.89
C ASN A 16 21.80 -16.14 60.05
N GLU A 17 21.94 -16.83 58.88
CA GLU A 17 20.90 -17.07 57.90
C GLU A 17 21.00 -18.47 57.28
N TYR A 18 19.84 -19.02 56.85
CA TYR A 18 19.79 -20.22 56.07
C TYR A 18 20.05 -19.91 54.59
N ARG A 19 20.69 -20.83 53.87
CA ARG A 19 21.07 -20.69 52.45
C ARG A 19 20.59 -21.84 51.61
N LYS A 20 20.14 -21.54 50.37
CA LYS A 20 19.94 -22.47 49.28
C LYS A 20 20.61 -21.95 48.01
N ARG A 21 21.33 -22.79 47.27
CA ARG A 21 21.88 -22.47 45.95
C ARG A 21 20.92 -23.01 44.88
N ILE A 22 20.55 -22.16 43.93
CA ILE A 22 19.67 -22.50 42.80
C ILE A 22 20.47 -22.30 41.52
N LYS A 23 20.42 -23.25 40.60
CA LYS A 23 21.09 -23.14 39.31
C LYS A 23 20.34 -22.12 38.44
N GLY A 24 20.98 -21.05 38.05
CA GLY A 24 20.43 -20.00 37.17
C GLY A 24 20.45 -20.39 35.71
N PRO A 25 19.83 -19.60 34.83
CA PRO A 25 19.72 -19.86 33.37
C PRO A 25 21.09 -19.95 32.69
N ASN A 26 22.08 -19.26 33.22
CA ASN A 26 23.45 -19.21 32.67
C ASN A 26 24.38 -20.31 33.24
N GLY A 27 23.81 -21.34 33.87
CA GLY A 27 24.59 -22.39 34.56
C GLY A 27 25.25 -21.98 35.86
N LYS A 28 25.25 -20.68 36.22
CA LYS A 28 25.80 -20.14 37.48
C LYS A 28 24.79 -20.33 38.62
N TYR A 29 25.31 -20.59 39.83
CA TYR A 29 24.48 -20.75 41.02
C TYR A 29 24.12 -19.39 41.64
N ILE A 30 22.81 -19.20 41.91
CA ILE A 30 22.27 -18.05 42.65
C ILE A 30 22.08 -18.50 44.10
N ALA A 31 22.69 -17.81 45.06
CA ALA A 31 22.53 -18.10 46.48
C ALA A 31 21.38 -17.25 47.06
N VAL A 32 20.41 -17.92 47.65
CA VAL A 32 19.24 -17.28 48.29
C VAL A 32 19.39 -17.44 49.80
N TYR A 33 19.13 -16.40 50.57
CA TYR A 33 19.29 -16.36 52.03
C TYR A 33 17.99 -15.90 52.70
N ALA A 34 17.72 -16.46 53.91
CA ALA A 34 16.66 -15.99 54.79
C ALA A 34 16.95 -16.35 56.26
N LYS A 35 16.36 -15.59 57.16
CA LYS A 35 16.53 -15.83 58.63
C LYS A 35 15.86 -17.06 59.16
N THR A 36 14.84 -17.55 58.47
CA THR A 36 14.09 -18.77 58.85
C THR A 36 13.95 -19.70 57.66
N PRO A 37 13.85 -21.04 57.87
CA PRO A 37 13.63 -22.03 56.81
C PRO A 37 12.36 -21.78 56.01
N ASP A 38 11.28 -21.36 56.63
CA ASP A 38 9.98 -21.11 55.94
C ASP A 38 10.09 -19.91 55.00
N LYS A 39 10.66 -18.80 55.46
CA LYS A 39 10.95 -17.63 54.61
C LYS A 39 11.95 -17.94 53.50
N LEU A 40 12.90 -18.87 53.72
CA LEU A 40 13.81 -19.31 52.67
C LEU A 40 13.04 -20.14 51.62
N THR A 41 12.10 -20.98 52.00
CA THR A 41 11.25 -21.75 51.06
C THR A 41 10.48 -20.83 50.16
N GLU A 42 9.82 -19.80 50.72
CA GLU A 42 9.10 -18.78 49.92
C GLU A 42 9.97 -18.06 48.94
N LYS A 43 11.15 -17.59 49.43
CA LYS A 43 12.12 -16.91 48.56
C LYS A 43 12.68 -17.83 47.45
N VAL A 44 12.97 -19.06 47.76
CA VAL A 44 13.43 -20.06 46.78
C VAL A 44 12.36 -20.30 45.71
N ALA A 45 11.11 -20.45 46.08
CA ALA A 45 10.00 -20.61 45.16
C ALA A 45 9.85 -19.36 44.20
N LEU A 46 9.98 -18.16 44.80
CA LEU A 46 9.92 -16.92 44.03
C LEU A 46 11.09 -16.83 43.02
N VAL A 47 12.33 -17.11 43.46
CA VAL A 47 13.51 -17.07 42.59
C VAL A 47 13.42 -18.17 41.50
N GLN A 48 12.94 -19.37 41.86
CA GLN A 48 12.71 -20.43 40.84
C GLN A 48 11.71 -20.01 39.79
N ARG A 49 10.57 -19.39 40.18
CA ARG A 49 9.58 -18.84 39.27
C ARG A 49 10.18 -17.77 38.36
N GLN A 50 10.96 -16.82 38.95
CA GLN A 50 11.65 -15.79 38.15
C GLN A 50 12.63 -16.39 37.12
N ILE A 51 13.34 -17.48 37.49
CA ILE A 51 14.24 -18.19 36.59
C ILE A 51 13.43 -18.87 35.46
N GLN A 52 12.33 -19.53 35.79
CA GLN A 52 11.44 -20.16 34.80
C GLN A 52 10.85 -19.13 33.85
N ASP A 53 10.36 -18.00 34.38
CA ASP A 53 9.87 -16.88 33.55
C ASP A 53 10.96 -16.29 32.65
N ALA A 54 12.20 -16.18 33.17
CA ALA A 54 13.32 -15.68 32.37
C ALA A 54 13.77 -16.65 31.28
N VAL A 55 13.73 -17.95 31.53
CA VAL A 55 13.98 -19.01 30.52
C VAL A 55 12.89 -18.97 29.48
N TYR A 56 11.63 -18.94 29.91
CA TYR A 56 10.48 -18.86 29.01
C TYR A 56 10.54 -17.64 28.09
N ARG A 57 10.83 -16.44 28.65
CA ARG A 57 11.02 -15.21 27.87
C ARG A 57 12.17 -15.31 26.87
N ARG A 58 13.27 -15.96 27.23
CA ARG A 58 14.43 -16.12 26.34
C ARG A 58 14.14 -17.06 25.17
N GLU A 59 13.40 -18.13 25.42
CA GLU A 59 13.07 -19.18 24.43
C GLU A 59 11.85 -18.82 23.57
N ASN A 60 10.98 -17.92 24.07
CA ASN A 60 9.72 -17.57 23.45
C ASN A 60 9.58 -16.04 23.32
N PRO A 61 9.86 -15.47 22.16
CA PRO A 61 9.72 -14.04 21.94
C PRO A 61 8.23 -13.63 21.94
N THR A 62 7.98 -12.37 22.27
CA THR A 62 6.67 -11.76 22.07
C THR A 62 6.37 -11.58 20.58
N VAL A 63 5.09 -11.42 20.23
CA VAL A 63 4.66 -11.11 18.86
C VAL A 63 5.33 -9.84 18.35
N ARG A 64 5.48 -8.83 19.20
CA ARG A 64 6.18 -7.57 18.86
C ARG A 64 7.63 -7.83 18.47
N GLU A 65 8.39 -8.48 19.34
CA GLU A 65 9.81 -8.77 19.11
C GLU A 65 10.03 -9.62 17.86
N TYR A 66 9.16 -10.63 17.66
CA TYR A 66 9.30 -11.49 16.48
C TYR A 66 8.89 -10.77 15.19
N ALA A 67 7.83 -9.96 15.21
CA ALA A 67 7.39 -9.19 14.05
C ALA A 67 8.43 -8.14 13.62
N GLU A 68 9.09 -7.46 14.56
CA GLU A 68 10.19 -6.52 14.29
C GLU A 68 11.41 -7.25 13.70
N LYS A 69 11.78 -8.40 14.27
CA LYS A 69 12.83 -9.27 13.71
C LYS A 69 12.48 -9.71 12.29
N TRP A 70 11.24 -10.14 12.07
CA TRP A 70 10.75 -10.59 10.77
C TRP A 70 10.83 -9.46 9.71
N LEU A 71 10.40 -8.24 10.04
CA LEU A 71 10.52 -7.07 9.16
C LEU A 71 11.98 -6.78 8.82
N THR A 72 12.88 -6.86 9.80
CA THR A 72 14.33 -6.66 9.60
C THR A 72 14.91 -7.71 8.63
N MET A 73 14.53 -8.98 8.78
CA MET A 73 14.98 -10.05 7.88
C MET A 73 14.44 -9.89 6.44
N HIS A 74 13.25 -9.31 6.27
CA HIS A 74 12.64 -9.11 4.95
C HIS A 74 13.08 -7.82 4.26
N ALA A 75 13.53 -6.82 5.01
CA ALA A 75 13.93 -5.52 4.48
C ALA A 75 14.91 -5.59 3.28
N PRO A 76 15.96 -6.44 3.27
CA PRO A 76 16.87 -6.53 2.13
C PRO A 76 16.26 -7.14 0.85
N HIS A 77 15.13 -7.84 0.98
CA HIS A 77 14.53 -8.63 -0.11
C HIS A 77 13.29 -8.00 -0.73
N ILE A 78 12.81 -6.87 -0.18
CA ILE A 78 11.61 -6.18 -0.65
C ILE A 78 11.89 -4.70 -0.89
N ARG A 79 11.10 -4.07 -1.76
CA ARG A 79 11.23 -2.63 -2.03
C ARG A 79 10.88 -1.80 -0.79
N ALA A 80 11.54 -0.65 -0.63
CA ALA A 80 11.32 0.27 0.49
C ALA A 80 9.84 0.66 0.69
N THR A 81 9.10 0.87 -0.42
CA THR A 81 7.67 1.16 -0.38
C THR A 81 6.83 -0.01 0.16
N THR A 82 7.19 -1.25 -0.19
CA THR A 82 6.54 -2.46 0.33
C THR A 82 6.86 -2.65 1.81
N LEU A 83 8.11 -2.42 2.21
CA LEU A 83 8.53 -2.49 3.61
C LEU A 83 7.76 -1.47 4.46
N ALA A 84 7.61 -0.24 3.98
CA ALA A 84 6.86 0.81 4.68
C ALA A 84 5.37 0.43 4.86
N ASP A 85 4.75 -0.15 3.82
CA ASP A 85 3.37 -0.65 3.89
C ASP A 85 3.24 -1.81 4.87
N TYR A 86 4.16 -2.80 4.83
CA TYR A 86 4.19 -3.92 5.78
C TYR A 86 4.39 -3.43 7.20
N THR A 87 5.37 -2.53 7.44
CA THR A 87 5.65 -1.97 8.77
C THR A 87 4.40 -1.28 9.35
N SER A 88 3.68 -0.48 8.55
CA SER A 88 2.46 0.17 8.98
C SER A 88 1.36 -0.83 9.34
N LYS A 89 1.12 -1.83 8.49
CA LYS A 89 0.09 -2.86 8.72
C LYS A 89 0.42 -3.77 9.89
N VAL A 90 1.68 -4.20 10.00
CA VAL A 90 2.16 -5.01 11.14
C VAL A 90 1.95 -4.26 12.46
N LYS A 91 2.32 -2.98 12.50
CA LYS A 91 2.11 -2.15 13.70
C LYS A 91 0.65 -2.10 14.10
N ILE A 92 -0.25 -1.73 13.18
CA ILE A 92 -1.67 -1.47 13.47
C ILE A 92 -2.46 -2.76 13.72
N TYR A 93 -2.24 -3.79 12.91
CA TYR A 93 -3.10 -4.97 12.88
C TYR A 93 -2.52 -6.20 13.58
N ILE A 94 -1.21 -6.21 13.89
CA ILE A 94 -0.55 -7.35 14.54
C ILE A 94 0.00 -6.94 15.90
N VAL A 95 0.84 -5.91 15.96
CA VAL A 95 1.53 -5.51 17.18
C VAL A 95 0.59 -4.80 18.17
N GLU A 96 -0.30 -3.92 17.71
CA GLU A 96 -1.27 -3.27 18.63
C GLU A 96 -2.22 -4.26 19.31
N PRO A 97 -2.80 -5.28 18.63
CA PRO A 97 -3.68 -6.23 19.28
C PRO A 97 -2.98 -7.37 20.02
N LEU A 98 -1.84 -7.86 19.54
CA LEU A 98 -1.21 -9.10 20.05
C LEU A 98 0.23 -8.93 20.52
N GLY A 99 0.82 -7.73 20.38
CA GLY A 99 2.25 -7.50 20.54
C GLY A 99 2.85 -7.95 21.87
N ASP A 100 2.07 -7.92 22.93
CA ASP A 100 2.53 -8.25 24.29
C ASP A 100 2.32 -9.75 24.65
N LYS A 101 1.63 -10.53 23.79
CA LYS A 101 1.55 -11.99 23.93
C LYS A 101 2.83 -12.66 23.44
N TYR A 102 3.20 -13.79 24.03
CA TYR A 102 4.25 -14.64 23.48
C TYR A 102 3.77 -15.37 22.23
N MET A 103 4.68 -15.60 21.29
CA MET A 103 4.35 -16.27 20.02
C MET A 103 3.67 -17.64 20.24
N ALA A 104 4.13 -18.42 21.23
CA ALA A 104 3.58 -19.74 21.54
C ALA A 104 2.21 -19.69 22.23
N ASP A 105 1.83 -18.55 22.81
CA ASP A 105 0.54 -18.39 23.52
C ASP A 105 -0.57 -17.82 22.62
N VAL A 106 -0.27 -17.53 21.34
CA VAL A 106 -1.25 -17.00 20.40
C VAL A 106 -2.11 -18.12 19.87
N THR A 107 -3.41 -18.02 20.13
CA THR A 107 -4.41 -18.99 19.66
C THR A 107 -5.02 -18.58 18.30
N PRO A 108 -5.63 -19.51 17.55
CA PRO A 108 -6.40 -19.17 16.34
C PRO A 108 -7.48 -18.12 16.57
N ASP A 109 -8.13 -18.14 17.73
CA ASP A 109 -9.19 -17.18 18.08
C ASP A 109 -8.62 -15.79 18.34
N ASP A 110 -7.44 -15.66 18.95
CA ASP A 110 -6.75 -14.38 19.09
C ASP A 110 -6.48 -13.74 17.71
N VAL A 111 -6.03 -14.54 16.77
CA VAL A 111 -5.76 -14.06 15.40
C VAL A 111 -7.04 -13.63 14.70
N LYS A 112 -8.12 -14.41 14.81
CA LYS A 112 -9.44 -14.07 14.24
C LYS A 112 -9.97 -12.74 14.80
N VAL A 113 -9.90 -12.55 16.13
CA VAL A 113 -10.31 -11.31 16.80
C VAL A 113 -9.45 -10.13 16.36
N ALA A 114 -8.14 -10.31 16.24
CA ALA A 114 -7.24 -9.26 15.82
C ALA A 114 -7.47 -8.85 14.36
N ILE A 115 -7.67 -9.81 13.44
CA ILE A 115 -7.99 -9.56 12.03
C ILE A 115 -9.35 -8.88 11.87
N ALA A 116 -10.30 -9.11 12.77
CA ALA A 116 -11.62 -8.47 12.72
C ALA A 116 -11.51 -6.92 12.73
N LYS A 117 -10.44 -6.33 13.30
CA LYS A 117 -10.17 -4.89 13.19
C LYS A 117 -9.99 -4.42 11.74
N ALA A 118 -9.54 -5.29 10.84
CA ALA A 118 -9.39 -4.99 9.42
C ALA A 118 -10.68 -5.21 8.62
N ALA A 119 -11.74 -5.83 9.20
CA ALA A 119 -12.98 -6.13 8.49
C ALA A 119 -13.72 -4.88 7.98
N GLY A 120 -13.57 -3.74 8.67
CA GLY A 120 -14.10 -2.45 8.24
C GLY A 120 -13.28 -1.75 7.14
N GLN A 121 -12.15 -2.31 6.74
CA GLN A 121 -11.28 -1.78 5.68
C GLN A 121 -11.67 -2.36 4.30
N SER A 122 -10.92 -1.99 3.24
CA SER A 122 -11.09 -2.59 1.93
C SER A 122 -10.66 -4.07 1.94
N GLU A 123 -11.26 -4.87 1.08
CA GLU A 123 -10.89 -6.27 0.87
C GLU A 123 -9.38 -6.45 0.63
N SER A 124 -8.76 -5.55 -0.15
CA SER A 124 -7.32 -5.56 -0.38
C SER A 124 -6.48 -5.39 0.90
N ILE A 125 -6.91 -4.50 1.81
CA ILE A 125 -6.24 -4.34 3.12
C ILE A 125 -6.45 -5.59 3.96
N TYR A 126 -7.67 -6.10 4.02
CA TYR A 126 -8.01 -7.30 4.75
C TYR A 126 -7.14 -8.50 4.32
N HIS A 127 -7.06 -8.77 3.02
CA HIS A 127 -6.20 -9.84 2.48
C HIS A 127 -4.72 -9.60 2.75
N SER A 128 -4.25 -8.36 2.62
CA SER A 128 -2.86 -8.03 2.93
C SER A 128 -2.52 -8.27 4.41
N VAL A 129 -3.44 -7.95 5.31
CA VAL A 129 -3.27 -8.23 6.75
C VAL A 129 -3.24 -9.74 7.02
N GLN A 130 -4.15 -10.51 6.44
CA GLN A 130 -4.14 -11.98 6.56
C GLN A 130 -2.85 -12.59 6.02
N MET A 131 -2.37 -12.11 4.87
CA MET A 131 -1.11 -12.55 4.30
C MET A 131 0.05 -12.31 5.26
N LEU A 132 0.12 -11.13 5.89
CA LEU A 132 1.16 -10.81 6.86
C LEU A 132 1.11 -11.72 8.10
N TYR A 133 -0.07 -11.99 8.63
CA TYR A 133 -0.23 -12.98 9.71
C TYR A 133 0.34 -14.35 9.30
N LYS A 134 -0.09 -14.87 8.14
CA LYS A 134 0.40 -16.16 7.64
C LYS A 134 1.92 -16.14 7.44
N MET A 135 2.48 -15.09 6.88
CA MET A 135 3.93 -14.98 6.64
C MET A 135 4.73 -14.96 7.95
N ILE A 136 4.30 -14.18 8.94
CA ILE A 136 5.01 -14.04 10.23
C ILE A 136 4.93 -15.34 11.03
N PHE A 137 3.73 -15.92 11.19
CA PHE A 137 3.55 -17.15 11.97
C PHE A 137 4.14 -18.39 11.26
N HIS A 138 4.09 -18.44 9.93
CA HIS A 138 4.78 -19.50 9.18
C HIS A 138 6.32 -19.38 9.31
N SER A 139 6.86 -18.18 9.33
CA SER A 139 8.27 -17.95 9.63
C SER A 139 8.64 -18.41 11.03
N ALA A 140 7.78 -18.16 12.03
CA ALA A 140 7.98 -18.60 13.40
C ALA A 140 7.93 -20.13 13.54
N LEU A 141 7.00 -20.78 12.83
CA LEU A 141 6.91 -22.24 12.75
C LEU A 141 8.18 -22.85 12.14
N LYS A 142 8.66 -22.31 11.01
CA LYS A 142 9.92 -22.76 10.37
C LYS A 142 11.15 -22.54 11.24
N SER A 143 11.10 -21.54 12.13
CA SER A 143 12.18 -21.24 13.07
C SER A 143 12.05 -22.00 14.40
N HIS A 144 11.11 -22.92 14.51
CA HIS A 144 10.81 -23.69 15.73
C HIS A 144 10.56 -22.82 16.98
N ILE A 145 9.96 -21.66 16.77
CA ILE A 145 9.49 -20.77 17.85
C ILE A 145 8.09 -21.19 18.32
N ILE A 146 7.32 -21.74 17.42
CA ILE A 146 5.99 -22.31 17.67
C ILE A 146 5.92 -23.69 17.02
N ASP A 147 5.10 -24.59 17.58
CA ASP A 147 4.91 -25.94 17.05
C ASP A 147 3.80 -26.02 16.00
N GLU A 148 2.79 -25.13 16.10
CA GLU A 148 1.67 -25.06 15.17
C GLU A 148 1.36 -23.62 14.79
N SER A 149 0.83 -23.40 13.59
CA SER A 149 0.45 -22.07 13.11
C SER A 149 -1.00 -21.73 13.52
N PRO A 150 -1.24 -20.63 14.24
CA PRO A 150 -2.61 -20.20 14.57
C PRO A 150 -3.35 -19.59 13.35
N CYS A 151 -2.74 -19.60 12.16
CA CYS A 151 -3.24 -18.92 10.95
C CYS A 151 -3.79 -19.87 9.89
N ASP A 152 -3.79 -21.19 10.10
CA ASP A 152 -4.12 -22.17 9.06
C ASP A 152 -5.60 -22.10 8.64
N ASP A 153 -6.52 -21.86 9.60
CA ASP A 153 -7.97 -21.81 9.38
C ASP A 153 -8.52 -20.39 9.14
N LEU A 154 -7.68 -19.46 8.67
CA LEU A 154 -8.17 -18.10 8.42
C LEU A 154 -9.07 -18.05 7.19
N ASN A 155 -10.32 -17.58 7.38
CA ASN A 155 -11.28 -17.38 6.28
C ASN A 155 -10.74 -16.30 5.31
N PRO A 156 -10.57 -16.61 4.01
CA PRO A 156 -10.06 -15.65 3.04
C PRO A 156 -11.04 -14.52 2.74
N LYS A 157 -12.33 -14.63 3.08
CA LYS A 157 -13.35 -13.61 2.77
C LYS A 157 -13.48 -12.60 3.90
N GLY A 158 -13.37 -11.32 3.55
CA GLY A 158 -13.57 -10.21 4.47
C GLY A 158 -13.16 -8.87 3.88
N GLY A 159 -13.50 -7.79 4.58
CA GLY A 159 -13.30 -6.43 4.10
C GLY A 159 -14.45 -5.95 3.20
N ARG A 160 -14.46 -4.64 2.94
CA ARG A 160 -15.43 -4.03 2.03
C ARG A 160 -15.04 -4.34 0.59
N PRO A 161 -16.00 -4.77 -0.25
CA PRO A 161 -15.72 -5.06 -1.65
C PRO A 161 -15.17 -3.81 -2.36
N PRO A 162 -14.34 -3.98 -3.40
CA PRO A 162 -13.84 -2.88 -4.18
C PRO A 162 -15.00 -2.14 -4.83
N LYS A 163 -14.94 -0.81 -4.82
CA LYS A 163 -15.87 -0.01 -5.64
C LYS A 163 -15.47 -0.16 -7.10
N GLU A 164 -16.42 -0.48 -7.94
CA GLU A 164 -16.20 -0.45 -9.39
C GLU A 164 -15.72 0.93 -9.81
N ARG A 165 -14.69 0.94 -10.61
CA ARG A 165 -14.09 2.16 -11.17
C ARG A 165 -14.14 2.07 -12.68
N ASN A 166 -15.23 2.59 -13.23
CA ASN A 166 -15.39 2.65 -14.67
C ASN A 166 -14.41 3.66 -15.29
N ALA A 167 -14.09 3.46 -16.55
CA ALA A 167 -13.42 4.46 -17.36
C ALA A 167 -14.26 5.76 -17.40
N LEU A 168 -13.62 6.89 -17.58
CA LEU A 168 -14.34 8.15 -17.81
C LEU A 168 -15.02 8.09 -19.19
N THR A 169 -16.24 8.62 -19.26
CA THR A 169 -16.94 8.82 -20.55
C THR A 169 -16.25 9.93 -21.36
N ALA A 170 -16.53 10.00 -22.66
CA ALA A 170 -15.98 11.06 -23.50
C ALA A 170 -16.38 12.46 -22.99
N GLU A 171 -17.61 12.62 -22.50
CA GLU A 171 -18.09 13.88 -21.90
C GLU A 171 -17.35 14.24 -20.61
N GLN A 172 -17.09 13.23 -19.76
CA GLN A 172 -16.32 13.42 -18.53
C GLN A 172 -14.86 13.79 -18.82
N VAL A 173 -14.26 13.17 -19.83
CA VAL A 173 -12.91 13.53 -20.30
C VAL A 173 -12.87 14.97 -20.76
N GLN A 174 -13.83 15.39 -21.61
CA GLN A 174 -13.90 16.78 -22.11
C GLN A 174 -14.10 17.76 -20.95
N THR A 175 -15.05 17.51 -20.06
CA THR A 175 -15.31 18.32 -18.85
C THR A 175 -14.06 18.47 -18.00
N LEU A 176 -13.33 17.36 -17.77
CA LEU A 176 -12.08 17.39 -17.00
C LEU A 176 -11.01 18.25 -17.67
N LEU A 177 -10.78 18.05 -18.99
CA LEU A 177 -9.77 18.79 -19.74
C LEU A 177 -10.08 20.29 -19.77
N ASP A 178 -11.33 20.67 -19.99
CA ASP A 178 -11.76 22.07 -19.98
C ASP A 178 -11.62 22.72 -18.60
N ALA A 179 -11.95 21.98 -17.55
CA ALA A 179 -11.81 22.45 -16.16
C ALA A 179 -10.35 22.74 -15.74
N ILE A 180 -9.38 22.10 -16.39
CA ILE A 180 -7.96 22.21 -16.00
C ILE A 180 -7.06 22.75 -17.11
N ARG A 181 -7.61 23.14 -18.26
CA ARG A 181 -6.84 23.71 -19.38
C ARG A 181 -6.00 24.91 -18.91
N GLY A 182 -4.72 24.91 -19.23
CA GLY A 182 -3.76 25.93 -18.79
C GLY A 182 -3.35 25.86 -17.31
N LEU A 183 -3.84 24.89 -16.55
CA LEU A 183 -3.45 24.67 -15.17
C LEU A 183 -2.32 23.61 -15.05
N PRO A 184 -1.55 23.64 -13.95
CA PRO A 184 -0.40 22.72 -13.77
C PRO A 184 -0.68 21.22 -13.94
N PRO A 185 -1.85 20.65 -13.60
CA PRO A 185 -2.10 19.22 -13.79
C PRO A 185 -2.44 18.83 -15.24
N TYR A 186 -2.67 19.78 -16.15
CA TYR A 186 -3.10 19.51 -17.52
C TYR A 186 -2.15 18.55 -18.27
N PRO A 187 -0.82 18.77 -18.30
CA PRO A 187 0.10 17.87 -18.99
C PRO A 187 0.09 16.44 -18.39
N PHE A 188 -0.01 16.33 -17.08
CA PHE A 188 -0.10 15.02 -16.41
C PHE A 188 -1.36 14.25 -16.85
N VAL A 189 -2.50 14.94 -16.89
CA VAL A 189 -3.77 14.32 -17.31
C VAL A 189 -3.71 13.90 -18.78
N MET A 190 -3.14 14.75 -19.65
CA MET A 190 -2.93 14.43 -21.07
C MET A 190 -2.06 13.18 -21.25
N LEU A 191 -0.94 13.09 -20.55
CA LEU A 191 -0.04 11.92 -20.59
C LEU A 191 -0.74 10.63 -20.15
N CYS A 192 -1.55 10.69 -19.08
CA CYS A 192 -2.28 9.51 -18.58
C CYS A 192 -3.45 9.10 -19.49
N LEU A 193 -4.16 10.06 -20.09
CA LEU A 193 -5.30 9.81 -20.96
C LEU A 193 -4.90 9.34 -22.37
N TYR A 194 -3.81 9.89 -22.94
CA TYR A 194 -3.46 9.68 -24.35
C TYR A 194 -2.23 8.82 -24.58
N ALA A 195 -1.39 8.59 -23.54
CA ALA A 195 -0.29 7.65 -23.57
C ALA A 195 -0.44 6.53 -22.49
N GLY A 196 -1.48 6.56 -21.67
CA GLY A 196 -1.74 5.55 -20.66
C GLY A 196 -0.65 5.39 -19.62
N LEU A 197 0.16 6.43 -19.36
CA LEU A 197 1.24 6.36 -18.40
C LEU A 197 0.71 6.12 -16.98
N ARG A 198 1.45 5.32 -16.20
CA ARG A 198 1.23 5.26 -14.76
C ARG A 198 1.65 6.60 -14.14
N ARG A 199 1.08 6.95 -12.98
CA ARG A 199 1.47 8.17 -12.25
C ARG A 199 2.99 8.27 -12.10
N GLU A 200 3.61 7.19 -11.68
CA GLU A 200 5.05 7.11 -11.44
C GLU A 200 5.88 7.29 -12.73
N GLU A 201 5.35 6.82 -13.86
CA GLU A 201 5.97 6.97 -15.19
C GLU A 201 5.83 8.40 -15.69
N ALA A 202 4.63 8.99 -15.58
CA ALA A 202 4.37 10.36 -16.01
C ALA A 202 5.19 11.40 -15.22
N LEU A 203 5.36 11.20 -13.90
CA LEU A 203 6.16 12.08 -13.04
C LEU A 203 7.69 11.92 -13.21
N ALA A 204 8.14 10.81 -13.81
CA ALA A 204 9.53 10.55 -14.11
C ALA A 204 9.91 10.88 -15.54
N LEU A 205 8.94 11.31 -16.39
CA LEU A 205 9.17 11.52 -17.80
C LEU A 205 10.09 12.71 -18.04
N GLN A 206 11.15 12.47 -18.82
CA GLN A 206 12.10 13.48 -19.26
C GLN A 206 11.99 13.69 -20.77
N TRP A 207 12.42 14.87 -21.25
CA TRP A 207 12.34 15.24 -22.66
C TRP A 207 13.21 14.38 -23.58
N ASP A 208 14.28 13.74 -23.07
CA ASP A 208 15.11 12.78 -23.80
C ASP A 208 14.35 11.51 -24.23
N SER A 209 13.22 11.25 -23.61
CA SER A 209 12.35 10.09 -23.86
C SER A 209 11.06 10.46 -24.62
N VAL A 210 10.97 11.69 -25.16
CA VAL A 210 9.79 12.22 -25.87
C VAL A 210 10.20 12.64 -27.30
N PHE A 211 9.72 11.91 -28.28
CA PHE A 211 10.03 12.06 -29.70
C PHE A 211 8.82 12.64 -30.43
N LEU A 212 8.82 13.95 -30.70
CA LEU A 212 7.68 14.68 -31.26
C LEU A 212 7.78 14.92 -32.76
N ASP A 213 9.01 14.94 -33.30
CA ASP A 213 9.29 15.31 -34.67
C ASP A 213 9.57 14.10 -35.57
N ASP A 214 9.44 12.89 -35.04
CA ASP A 214 9.56 11.65 -35.78
C ASP A 214 8.35 11.43 -36.69
N SER A 215 8.50 10.61 -37.72
CA SER A 215 7.41 10.17 -38.59
C SER A 215 6.30 9.44 -37.83
N ALA A 216 6.61 8.90 -36.66
CA ALA A 216 5.69 8.28 -35.71
C ALA A 216 6.00 8.83 -34.30
N PRO A 217 5.37 9.93 -33.87
CA PRO A 217 5.57 10.50 -32.55
C PRO A 217 5.33 9.50 -31.44
N HIS A 218 6.25 9.42 -30.48
CA HIS A 218 6.18 8.41 -29.42
C HIS A 218 6.89 8.82 -28.14
N ILE A 219 6.57 8.11 -27.06
CA ILE A 219 7.20 8.23 -25.74
C ILE A 219 7.85 6.89 -25.40
N VAL A 220 9.09 6.94 -24.88
CA VAL A 220 9.79 5.78 -24.34
C VAL A 220 9.69 5.78 -22.82
N VAL A 221 9.04 4.78 -22.26
CA VAL A 221 8.94 4.61 -20.81
C VAL A 221 10.15 3.83 -20.32
N CYS A 222 11.04 4.48 -19.57
CA CYS A 222 12.27 3.87 -19.06
C CYS A 222 12.58 4.26 -17.60
N ARG A 223 11.79 5.13 -17.01
CA ARG A 223 11.99 5.64 -15.65
C ARG A 223 10.68 5.58 -14.85
N ALA A 224 10.79 5.51 -13.53
CA ALA A 224 9.67 5.62 -12.60
C ALA A 224 10.03 6.49 -11.39
N TRP A 225 9.09 7.34 -11.00
CA TRP A 225 9.18 8.20 -9.83
C TRP A 225 8.63 7.48 -8.59
N HIS A 226 9.27 7.68 -7.45
CA HIS A 226 8.72 7.39 -6.13
C HIS A 226 9.25 8.37 -5.10
N THR A 227 8.80 8.29 -3.87
CA THR A 227 9.32 9.14 -2.79
C THR A 227 9.86 8.32 -1.65
N GLU A 228 10.99 8.77 -1.11
CA GLU A 228 11.56 8.30 0.15
C GLU A 228 11.59 9.49 1.12
N HIS A 229 10.89 9.38 2.23
CA HIS A 229 10.75 10.49 3.20
C HIS A 229 10.35 11.82 2.55
N ASN A 230 9.39 11.78 1.62
CA ASN A 230 8.91 12.92 0.81
C ASN A 230 9.93 13.47 -0.22
N ARG A 231 11.12 12.92 -0.32
CA ARG A 231 12.10 13.28 -1.37
C ARG A 231 11.82 12.47 -2.62
N PRO A 232 11.84 13.09 -3.82
CA PRO A 232 11.65 12.35 -5.06
C PRO A 232 12.88 11.50 -5.35
N VAL A 233 12.63 10.29 -5.83
CA VAL A 233 13.66 9.37 -6.35
C VAL A 233 13.21 8.89 -7.72
N ILE A 234 14.10 9.00 -8.69
CA ILE A 234 13.89 8.49 -10.04
C ILE A 234 14.67 7.20 -10.20
N SER A 235 13.95 6.12 -10.47
CA SER A 235 14.52 4.80 -10.69
C SER A 235 14.45 4.40 -12.16
N THR A 236 15.54 3.87 -12.68
CA THR A 236 15.60 3.18 -13.97
C THR A 236 15.35 1.67 -13.84
N ASP A 237 15.38 1.17 -12.60
CA ASP A 237 14.96 -0.20 -12.27
C ASP A 237 13.44 -0.27 -12.16
N LEU A 238 12.78 -0.53 -13.27
CA LEU A 238 11.33 -0.64 -13.33
C LEU A 238 10.85 -1.95 -12.69
N LYS A 239 9.63 -1.93 -12.18
CA LYS A 239 9.03 -3.06 -11.43
C LYS A 239 9.04 -4.36 -12.23
N THR A 240 8.89 -4.28 -13.57
CA THR A 240 8.82 -5.44 -14.45
C THR A 240 9.48 -5.12 -15.79
N ARG A 241 9.92 -6.16 -16.51
CA ARG A 241 10.49 -6.04 -17.85
C ARG A 241 9.50 -5.42 -18.85
N ALA A 242 8.20 -5.70 -18.69
CA ALA A 242 7.11 -5.15 -19.49
C ALA A 242 6.89 -3.64 -19.27
N SER A 243 7.49 -3.05 -18.23
CA SER A 243 7.38 -1.61 -17.97
C SER A 243 8.19 -0.77 -18.96
N LYS A 244 9.32 -1.28 -19.51
CA LYS A 244 10.07 -0.61 -20.59
C LYS A 244 9.33 -0.83 -21.90
N ARG A 245 8.86 0.27 -22.51
CA ARG A 245 8.05 0.21 -23.72
C ARG A 245 8.05 1.52 -24.47
N THR A 246 7.79 1.45 -25.75
CA THR A 246 7.52 2.61 -26.62
C THR A 246 6.02 2.73 -26.83
N ILE A 247 5.48 3.92 -26.70
CA ILE A 247 4.05 4.22 -26.81
C ILE A 247 3.88 5.26 -27.92
N PRO A 248 3.22 4.94 -29.05
CA PRO A 248 2.83 5.94 -30.02
C PRO A 248 1.81 6.89 -29.40
N ILE A 249 1.90 8.16 -29.72
CA ILE A 249 1.05 9.21 -29.15
C ILE A 249 0.23 9.91 -30.23
N PRO A 250 -1.05 10.22 -29.94
CA PRO A 250 -1.92 10.92 -30.89
C PRO A 250 -1.61 12.41 -30.94
N GLU A 251 -2.08 13.07 -32.02
CA GLU A 251 -1.82 14.47 -32.36
C GLU A 251 -2.14 15.43 -31.20
N GLN A 252 -3.27 15.20 -30.49
CA GLN A 252 -3.67 16.05 -29.37
C GLN A 252 -2.62 16.08 -28.23
N LEU A 253 -1.93 14.95 -28.00
CA LEU A 253 -0.83 14.90 -27.02
C LEU A 253 0.45 15.51 -27.60
N VAL A 254 0.71 15.33 -28.89
CA VAL A 254 1.86 15.93 -29.58
C VAL A 254 1.81 17.45 -29.47
N GLU A 255 0.66 18.06 -29.79
CA GLU A 255 0.43 19.52 -29.70
C GLU A 255 0.68 20.02 -28.27
N CYS A 256 0.04 19.35 -27.28
CA CYS A 256 0.23 19.69 -25.86
C CYS A 256 1.71 19.65 -25.44
N LEU A 257 2.44 18.60 -25.87
CA LEU A 257 3.85 18.44 -25.50
C LEU A 257 4.76 19.39 -26.27
N LYS A 258 4.46 19.77 -27.52
CA LYS A 258 5.19 20.81 -28.27
C LYS A 258 5.07 22.18 -27.60
N GLU A 259 3.84 22.57 -27.21
CA GLU A 259 3.62 23.81 -26.47
C GLU A 259 4.37 23.83 -25.12
N LEU A 260 4.39 22.71 -24.43
CA LEU A 260 5.08 22.58 -23.15
C LEU A 260 6.61 22.61 -23.34
N LYS A 261 7.13 21.91 -24.36
CA LYS A 261 8.55 21.85 -24.68
C LYS A 261 9.12 23.22 -25.07
N ALA A 262 8.36 24.05 -25.79
CA ALA A 262 8.75 25.39 -26.16
C ALA A 262 8.98 26.33 -24.95
N LYS A 263 8.37 26.01 -23.80
CA LYS A 263 8.49 26.74 -22.53
C LYS A 263 9.37 26.03 -21.50
N ALA A 264 9.87 24.85 -21.83
CA ALA A 264 10.61 24.03 -20.89
C ALA A 264 12.03 24.59 -20.67
N THR A 265 12.40 24.71 -19.40
CA THR A 265 13.74 25.12 -18.96
C THR A 265 14.46 23.99 -18.22
N THR A 266 13.82 22.82 -18.11
CA THR A 266 14.26 21.68 -17.31
C THR A 266 14.20 20.40 -18.11
N GLU A 267 14.86 19.35 -17.62
CA GLU A 267 14.84 18.03 -18.26
C GLU A 267 13.50 17.27 -18.10
N TYR A 268 12.72 17.60 -17.06
CA TYR A 268 11.45 16.92 -16.76
C TYR A 268 10.28 17.56 -17.52
N VAL A 269 9.39 16.70 -18.05
CA VAL A 269 8.13 17.15 -18.67
C VAL A 269 7.21 17.77 -17.62
N ILE A 270 7.19 17.20 -16.42
CA ILE A 270 6.47 17.72 -15.25
C ILE A 270 7.49 18.05 -14.18
N ALA A 271 7.94 19.28 -14.17
CA ALA A 271 8.97 19.76 -13.28
C ALA A 271 8.43 20.49 -12.05
N ASN A 272 9.19 20.44 -10.98
CA ASN A 272 9.06 21.30 -9.83
C ASN A 272 9.43 22.74 -10.22
N GLN A 273 8.60 23.71 -9.91
CA GLN A 273 8.79 25.11 -10.27
C GLN A 273 9.91 25.80 -9.48
N THR A 274 10.42 25.19 -8.39
CA THR A 274 11.42 25.82 -7.52
C THR A 274 12.84 25.58 -8.03
N ASP A 275 13.15 24.33 -8.42
CA ASP A 275 14.51 23.91 -8.81
C ASP A 275 14.55 23.17 -10.14
N GLY A 276 13.39 23.00 -10.80
CA GLY A 276 13.30 22.30 -12.09
C GLY A 276 13.43 20.78 -12.01
N GLY A 277 13.62 20.21 -10.82
CA GLY A 277 13.73 18.79 -10.58
C GLY A 277 12.39 18.06 -10.56
N PRO A 278 12.38 16.77 -10.17
CA PRO A 278 11.16 15.99 -10.04
C PRO A 278 10.34 16.44 -8.84
N LEU A 279 9.01 16.24 -8.90
CA LEU A 279 8.10 16.64 -7.82
C LEU A 279 8.32 15.80 -6.56
N SER A 280 8.35 16.44 -5.39
CA SER A 280 8.19 15.76 -4.09
C SER A 280 6.76 15.22 -3.91
N GLY A 281 6.53 14.33 -2.95
CA GLY A 281 5.18 13.82 -2.64
C GLY A 281 4.19 14.92 -2.27
N THR A 282 4.65 15.95 -1.54
CA THR A 282 3.82 17.12 -1.18
C THR A 282 3.49 17.96 -2.41
N GLN A 283 4.44 18.17 -3.33
CA GLN A 283 4.20 18.92 -4.57
C GLN A 283 3.25 18.17 -5.50
N TRP A 284 3.38 16.84 -5.62
CA TRP A 284 2.40 16.01 -6.31
C TRP A 284 0.99 16.18 -5.72
N THR A 285 0.86 16.12 -4.39
CA THR A 285 -0.44 16.31 -3.73
C THR A 285 -1.03 17.69 -4.03
N ARG A 286 -0.22 18.74 -4.07
CA ARG A 286 -0.64 20.10 -4.45
C ARG A 286 -1.07 20.18 -5.91
N LEU A 287 -0.33 19.54 -6.81
CA LEU A 287 -0.67 19.47 -8.24
C LEU A 287 -2.02 18.77 -8.43
N TRP A 288 -2.26 17.63 -7.79
CA TRP A 288 -3.53 16.91 -7.89
C TRP A 288 -4.69 17.68 -7.24
N LYS A 289 -4.40 18.56 -6.28
CA LYS A 289 -5.39 19.38 -5.62
C LYS A 289 -6.12 20.35 -6.57
N TYR A 290 -5.50 20.80 -7.66
CA TYR A 290 -6.17 21.61 -8.68
C TYR A 290 -7.42 20.93 -9.25
N ILE A 291 -7.41 19.61 -9.38
CA ILE A 291 -8.57 18.81 -9.83
C ILE A 291 -9.56 18.63 -8.67
N THR A 292 -9.09 18.19 -7.51
CA THR A 292 -9.99 17.86 -6.40
C THR A 292 -10.74 19.06 -5.82
N VAL A 293 -10.18 20.26 -5.89
CA VAL A 293 -10.89 21.47 -5.42
C VAL A 293 -12.03 21.88 -6.35
N ARG A 294 -12.02 21.44 -7.62
CA ARG A 294 -13.07 21.67 -8.60
C ARG A 294 -14.19 20.64 -8.56
N SER A 295 -14.04 19.62 -7.72
CA SER A 295 -15.05 18.58 -7.56
C SER A 295 -16.23 19.07 -6.73
N THR A 296 -17.43 18.65 -7.10
CA THR A 296 -18.67 18.88 -6.32
C THR A 296 -18.78 17.96 -5.09
N LYS A 297 -17.81 17.06 -4.86
CA LYS A 297 -17.80 16.18 -3.71
C LYS A 297 -17.75 16.98 -2.40
N GLU A 298 -18.69 16.69 -1.50
CA GLU A 298 -18.67 17.22 -0.13
C GLU A 298 -17.34 16.92 0.56
N ARG A 299 -16.82 17.91 1.26
CA ARG A 299 -15.55 17.81 1.97
C ARG A 299 -15.57 18.59 3.28
N THR A 300 -15.00 17.98 4.30
CA THR A 300 -14.81 18.60 5.61
C THR A 300 -13.34 18.91 5.82
N TYR A 301 -13.04 20.13 6.24
CA TYR A 301 -11.71 20.54 6.63
C TYR A 301 -11.74 21.23 8.01
N THR A 302 -10.60 21.22 8.67
CA THR A 302 -10.46 21.82 9.98
C THR A 302 -9.74 23.16 9.85
N ARG A 303 -10.29 24.20 10.46
CA ARG A 303 -9.62 25.48 10.67
C ARG A 303 -9.38 25.72 12.15
N TYR A 304 -8.29 26.39 12.45
CA TYR A 304 -8.04 26.92 13.79
C TYR A 304 -8.39 28.41 13.77
N ILE A 305 -9.41 28.78 14.53
CA ILE A 305 -9.85 30.18 14.69
C ILE A 305 -9.75 30.50 16.18
N ASN A 306 -8.92 31.49 16.53
CA ASN A 306 -8.64 31.86 17.93
C ASN A 306 -8.23 30.65 18.80
N GLY A 307 -7.37 29.80 18.29
CA GLY A 307 -6.87 28.57 18.98
C GLY A 307 -7.88 27.42 19.07
N LYS A 308 -9.13 27.60 18.63
CA LYS A 308 -10.15 26.57 18.64
C LYS A 308 -10.21 25.82 17.30
N LYS A 309 -10.28 24.50 17.36
CA LYS A 309 -10.43 23.61 16.20
C LYS A 309 -11.89 23.58 15.74
N ILE A 310 -12.18 24.19 14.59
CA ILE A 310 -13.52 24.24 14.01
C ILE A 310 -13.54 23.40 12.72
N LYS A 311 -14.54 22.50 12.62
CA LYS A 311 -14.79 21.74 11.39
C LYS A 311 -15.70 22.56 10.48
N HIS A 312 -15.28 22.74 9.24
CA HIS A 312 -16.08 23.35 8.17
C HIS A 312 -16.40 22.30 7.13
N THR A 313 -17.68 22.13 6.82
CA THR A 313 -18.13 21.30 5.70
C THR A 313 -18.47 22.21 4.53
N VAL A 314 -17.96 21.87 3.36
CA VAL A 314 -18.30 22.51 2.10
C VAL A 314 -19.11 21.53 1.29
N THR A 315 -20.30 21.94 0.87
CA THR A 315 -21.16 21.21 -0.06
C THR A 315 -21.16 22.00 -1.38
N PRO A 316 -20.22 21.69 -2.31
CA PRO A 316 -20.10 22.45 -3.55
C PRO A 316 -21.28 22.17 -4.47
N VAL A 317 -21.73 23.21 -5.16
CA VAL A 317 -22.77 23.12 -6.20
C VAL A 317 -22.11 23.30 -7.57
N LEU A 318 -22.49 22.47 -8.54
CA LEU A 318 -21.96 22.51 -9.91
C LEU A 318 -22.20 23.89 -10.53
N GLY A 319 -21.17 24.46 -11.15
CA GLY A 319 -21.21 25.77 -11.78
C GLY A 319 -20.92 26.94 -10.83
N GLU A 320 -20.98 26.76 -9.52
CA GLU A 320 -20.70 27.83 -8.55
C GLU A 320 -19.19 28.04 -8.34
N ARG A 321 -18.82 29.22 -7.92
CA ARG A 321 -17.46 29.60 -7.53
C ARG A 321 -17.21 29.28 -6.06
N ALA A 322 -15.98 28.81 -5.76
CA ALA A 322 -15.60 28.54 -4.38
C ALA A 322 -15.57 29.85 -3.55
N ALA A 323 -16.17 29.83 -2.36
CA ALA A 323 -16.31 31.02 -1.49
C ALA A 323 -14.94 31.66 -1.12
N HIS A 324 -13.88 30.86 -1.03
CA HIS A 324 -12.55 31.33 -0.61
C HIS A 324 -11.52 31.48 -1.76
N ASN A 325 -11.88 31.05 -2.97
CA ASN A 325 -11.04 31.23 -4.16
C ASN A 325 -11.93 31.35 -5.38
N LYS A 326 -12.20 32.59 -5.78
CA LYS A 326 -13.11 32.89 -6.90
C LYS A 326 -12.63 32.38 -8.26
N ASP A 327 -11.35 32.01 -8.39
CA ASP A 327 -10.78 31.40 -9.60
C ASP A 327 -11.13 29.91 -9.73
N VAL A 328 -11.67 29.30 -8.67
CA VAL A 328 -12.10 27.93 -8.67
C VAL A 328 -13.60 27.84 -8.91
N VAL A 329 -13.98 27.27 -10.04
CA VAL A 329 -15.37 26.87 -10.36
C VAL A 329 -15.52 25.38 -10.09
N TYR A 330 -16.62 24.99 -9.45
CA TYR A 330 -16.97 23.58 -9.24
C TYR A 330 -17.54 23.02 -10.54
N SER A 331 -16.68 22.39 -11.32
CA SER A 331 -16.97 21.92 -12.69
C SER A 331 -16.90 20.41 -12.88
N ILE A 332 -16.54 19.66 -11.82
CA ILE A 332 -16.33 18.21 -11.89
C ILE A 332 -17.30 17.53 -10.91
N ASP A 333 -18.36 16.93 -11.40
CA ASP A 333 -19.39 16.23 -10.60
C ASP A 333 -19.14 14.73 -10.45
N PHE A 334 -18.04 14.22 -11.01
CA PHE A 334 -17.62 12.84 -10.95
C PHE A 334 -16.29 12.69 -10.20
N HIS A 335 -15.96 11.45 -9.86
CA HIS A 335 -14.69 11.14 -9.19
C HIS A 335 -13.58 10.93 -10.22
N VAL A 336 -12.43 11.56 -9.99
CA VAL A 336 -11.24 11.42 -10.84
C VAL A 336 -10.05 10.94 -10.01
N MET A 337 -9.38 9.89 -10.48
CA MET A 337 -8.14 9.39 -9.90
C MET A 337 -7.07 9.20 -10.99
N PRO A 338 -5.78 9.35 -10.65
CA PRO A 338 -4.69 9.17 -11.64
C PRO A 338 -4.77 7.84 -12.39
N HIS A 339 -5.02 6.76 -11.69
CA HIS A 339 -5.09 5.43 -12.30
C HIS A 339 -6.34 5.24 -13.20
N GLN A 340 -7.42 5.99 -12.93
CA GLN A 340 -8.63 5.97 -13.76
C GLN A 340 -8.40 6.58 -15.14
N LEU A 341 -7.53 7.61 -15.25
CA LEU A 341 -7.15 8.19 -16.54
C LEU A 341 -6.49 7.14 -17.46
N ARG A 342 -5.56 6.38 -16.90
CA ARG A 342 -4.95 5.26 -17.61
C ARG A 342 -5.94 4.15 -17.94
N HIS A 343 -6.87 3.85 -17.01
CA HIS A 343 -7.95 2.89 -17.28
C HIS A 343 -8.79 3.34 -18.48
N THR A 344 -9.10 4.64 -18.56
CA THR A 344 -9.80 5.24 -19.70
C THR A 344 -9.01 5.06 -21.02
N TYR A 345 -7.70 5.27 -21.02
CA TYR A 345 -6.84 4.99 -22.19
C TYR A 345 -6.97 3.53 -22.66
N ILE A 346 -6.85 2.59 -21.73
CA ILE A 346 -6.93 1.15 -22.05
C ILE A 346 -8.31 0.80 -22.60
N THR A 347 -9.37 1.31 -21.97
CA THR A 347 -10.76 1.11 -22.41
C THR A 347 -10.98 1.66 -23.81
N ASN A 348 -10.52 2.88 -24.10
CA ASN A 348 -10.68 3.51 -25.42
C ASN A 348 -9.95 2.72 -26.53
N LEU A 349 -8.74 2.20 -26.26
CA LEU A 349 -8.04 1.35 -27.21
C LEU A 349 -8.78 0.04 -27.50
N LEU A 350 -9.31 -0.61 -26.47
CA LEU A 350 -10.10 -1.84 -26.63
C LEU A 350 -11.40 -1.58 -27.39
N GLN A 351 -12.09 -0.47 -27.13
CA GLN A 351 -13.30 -0.06 -27.84
C GLN A 351 -13.02 0.31 -29.30
N ALA A 352 -11.84 0.89 -29.57
CA ALA A 352 -11.39 1.16 -30.94
C ALA A 352 -10.95 -0.11 -31.71
N GLY A 353 -11.03 -1.30 -31.09
CA GLY A 353 -10.71 -2.57 -31.74
C GLY A 353 -9.23 -2.93 -31.75
N VAL A 354 -8.38 -2.23 -30.98
CA VAL A 354 -6.98 -2.62 -30.81
C VAL A 354 -6.94 -3.95 -30.07
N ASP A 355 -6.18 -4.91 -30.59
CA ASP A 355 -6.11 -6.24 -30.00
C ASP A 355 -5.56 -6.23 -28.57
N VAL A 356 -6.05 -7.15 -27.75
CA VAL A 356 -5.75 -7.21 -26.30
C VAL A 356 -4.26 -7.34 -26.03
N LYS A 357 -3.51 -8.04 -26.90
CA LYS A 357 -2.05 -8.23 -26.73
C LYS A 357 -1.30 -6.93 -26.96
N THR A 358 -1.64 -6.18 -27.99
CA THR A 358 -1.09 -4.85 -28.26
C THR A 358 -1.42 -3.89 -27.10
N VAL A 359 -2.67 -3.87 -26.63
CA VAL A 359 -3.06 -3.05 -25.47
C VAL A 359 -2.29 -3.46 -24.21
N GLN A 360 -2.07 -4.75 -23.97
CA GLN A 360 -1.23 -5.24 -22.87
C GLN A 360 0.17 -4.64 -22.93
N VAL A 361 0.79 -4.66 -24.11
CA VAL A 361 2.17 -4.13 -24.32
C VAL A 361 2.18 -2.62 -24.11
N LEU A 362 1.29 -1.87 -24.76
CA LEU A 362 1.19 -0.41 -24.63
C LEU A 362 0.92 0.02 -23.19
N ALA A 363 0.07 -0.70 -22.49
CA ALA A 363 -0.17 -0.49 -21.07
C ALA A 363 1.00 -0.96 -20.18
N GLY A 364 1.90 -1.81 -20.65
CA GLY A 364 2.98 -2.38 -19.84
C GLY A 364 2.44 -3.25 -18.69
N HIS A 365 1.41 -4.07 -18.97
CA HIS A 365 0.92 -5.06 -18.03
C HIS A 365 1.75 -6.32 -18.13
N GLU A 366 2.29 -6.79 -17.02
CA GLU A 366 3.09 -8.02 -16.96
C GLU A 366 2.24 -9.26 -17.33
N HIS A 367 1.00 -9.28 -16.83
CA HIS A 367 0.06 -10.38 -17.07
C HIS A 367 -1.11 -9.90 -17.94
N ALA A 368 -1.43 -10.69 -18.98
CA ALA A 368 -2.56 -10.40 -19.89
C ALA A 368 -3.90 -10.35 -19.14
N ARG A 369 -4.03 -11.07 -18.03
CA ARG A 369 -5.24 -11.12 -17.21
C ARG A 369 -5.77 -9.74 -16.86
N ILE A 370 -4.90 -8.78 -16.51
CA ILE A 370 -5.32 -7.41 -16.15
C ILE A 370 -6.03 -6.72 -17.32
N THR A 371 -5.53 -6.89 -18.55
CA THR A 371 -6.15 -6.32 -19.75
C THR A 371 -7.41 -7.08 -20.14
N LEU A 372 -7.39 -8.42 -19.99
CA LEU A 372 -8.54 -9.28 -20.26
C LEU A 372 -9.71 -9.01 -19.31
N ASP A 373 -9.45 -8.75 -18.02
CA ASP A 373 -10.50 -8.40 -17.05
C ASP A 373 -11.20 -7.10 -17.47
N ILE A 374 -10.46 -6.11 -17.98
CA ILE A 374 -11.05 -4.86 -18.52
C ILE A 374 -11.86 -5.16 -19.79
N TYR A 375 -11.32 -5.96 -20.71
CA TYR A 375 -11.98 -6.34 -21.96
C TYR A 375 -13.28 -7.12 -21.69
N ALA A 376 -13.25 -8.09 -20.79
CA ALA A 376 -14.42 -8.86 -20.41
C ALA A 376 -15.54 -7.97 -19.87
N HIS A 377 -15.20 -7.03 -18.98
CA HIS A 377 -16.17 -6.07 -18.44
C HIS A 377 -16.83 -5.21 -19.52
N LEU A 378 -16.07 -4.76 -20.52
CA LEU A 378 -16.60 -3.99 -21.66
C LEU A 378 -17.53 -4.83 -22.53
N THR A 379 -17.16 -6.07 -22.83
CA THR A 379 -17.88 -6.96 -23.73
C THR A 379 -19.19 -7.43 -23.11
N TYR A 380 -19.22 -7.73 -21.81
CA TYR A 380 -20.44 -8.14 -21.10
C TYR A 380 -21.47 -7.02 -20.96
N ASN A 381 -21.04 -5.76 -20.96
CA ASN A 381 -21.93 -4.60 -20.82
C ASN A 381 -22.53 -4.10 -22.16
N GLN A 382 -22.17 -4.71 -23.29
CA GLN A 382 -22.70 -4.39 -24.62
C GLN A 382 -23.18 -5.65 -25.37
N PRO A 383 -24.25 -6.33 -24.90
CA PRO A 383 -24.72 -7.58 -25.52
C PRO A 383 -25.20 -7.43 -26.96
N GLN A 384 -25.67 -6.24 -27.34
CA GLN A 384 -26.16 -6.01 -28.74
C GLN A 384 -25.01 -6.04 -29.76
N ASP A 385 -23.83 -5.48 -29.43
CA ASP A 385 -22.67 -5.54 -30.33
C ASP A 385 -22.10 -6.97 -30.44
N LEU A 386 -22.30 -7.78 -29.41
CA LEU A 386 -21.87 -9.17 -29.39
C LEU A 386 -22.73 -10.02 -30.35
N ILE A 387 -24.04 -9.78 -30.37
CA ILE A 387 -24.97 -10.48 -31.27
C ILE A 387 -24.58 -10.22 -32.73
N GLY A 388 -24.29 -8.96 -33.09
CA GLY A 388 -23.85 -8.61 -34.45
C GLY A 388 -22.53 -9.29 -34.83
N LYS A 389 -21.55 -9.30 -33.92
CA LYS A 389 -20.25 -9.97 -34.13
C LYS A 389 -20.39 -11.49 -34.26
N VAL A 390 -21.25 -12.11 -33.46
CA VAL A 390 -21.53 -13.55 -33.53
C VAL A 390 -22.21 -13.87 -34.83
N ALA A 391 -23.22 -13.11 -35.26
CA ALA A 391 -23.89 -13.30 -36.55
C ALA A 391 -22.89 -13.22 -37.72
N HIS A 392 -22.09 -12.17 -37.77
CA HIS A 392 -21.06 -11.98 -38.81
C HIS A 392 -19.99 -13.08 -38.84
N ALA A 393 -19.62 -13.65 -37.69
CA ALA A 393 -18.65 -14.75 -37.63
C ALA A 393 -19.13 -16.06 -38.31
N PHE A 394 -20.43 -16.22 -38.44
CA PHE A 394 -21.05 -17.40 -39.06
C PHE A 394 -21.64 -17.13 -40.47
N GLU A 395 -21.69 -15.86 -40.91
CA GLU A 395 -22.15 -15.50 -42.27
C GLU A 395 -21.20 -16.02 -43.38
N ASN A 396 -19.94 -16.24 -43.10
CA ASN A 396 -18.91 -16.66 -44.05
C ASN A 396 -18.54 -18.15 -43.97
N ASN A 397 -19.31 -18.98 -43.27
CA ASN A 397 -19.13 -20.44 -43.33
C ASN A 397 -19.97 -21.03 -44.43
N PRO A 398 -19.40 -21.51 -45.56
CA PRO A 398 -20.18 -22.22 -46.57
C PRO A 398 -20.73 -23.51 -45.92
N LYS A 399 -22.04 -23.77 -46.19
CA LYS A 399 -22.74 -25.01 -45.80
C LYS A 399 -22.09 -26.21 -46.45
#